data_b58c23cae8dbaaea6b554671b1fd8fd7
#
_entry.id   b58c23cae8dbaaea6b554671b1fd8fd7
#
_cell.length_a   1.000
_cell.length_b   1.000
_cell.length_c   1.000
_cell.angle_alpha   90.00
_cell.angle_beta   90.00
_cell.angle_gamma   90.00
#
_symmetry.space_group_name_H-M   'P 1'
#
loop_
_entity.id
_entity.type
_entity.pdbx_description
1 polymer ?
#
loop_
_entity_poly.entity_id
_entity_poly.type
_entity_poly.pdbx_seq_one_letter_code
_entity_poly.pdbx_strand_id
1 'polypeptide(L)'
;CEAILVNNNPETVSTDFDTGDRLYFDPLNPESVDNIIATEKPDACVVQFGGQTAIKLAKHMDEIGLPILGTPADAIDEAEDRERFDELLERCRIPRAPGRTVFNLDEALAAADEIGLPVLMRPSYVLGGQNMIVAYTKADVIEYMGVITEHVDMDHPVLLDKYILGTECEVDAICDGENFLIPGIMEQVERTGVHSGDSICVYPAQHLTQAEIDTMVDYTGRFARELHVTGLVNVQYAVSNGKVYVIEVNPRSSRTVPYISKVTGVPMVDLAVRCCLGEKLADMGYGTGLHPNAPYVAVKVPVFSFEKLHGVDTQFGPEMKSTG
;
A
#
# COMPACT_ATOMS: atom_id res chain seq x y z
N CYS A 1 -10.14 -25.35 -9.31
CA CYS A 1 -9.72 -25.30 -7.90
C CYS A 1 -10.95 -25.19 -7.01
N GLU A 2 -10.92 -25.78 -5.85
CA GLU A 2 -11.89 -25.52 -4.78
C GLU A 2 -11.42 -24.31 -3.98
N ALA A 3 -12.29 -23.33 -3.74
CA ALA A 3 -11.97 -22.09 -3.09
C ALA A 3 -12.57 -22.06 -1.67
N ILE A 4 -11.70 -21.98 -0.67
CA ILE A 4 -12.06 -21.87 0.73
C ILE A 4 -11.82 -20.43 1.17
N LEU A 5 -12.88 -19.71 1.55
CA LEU A 5 -12.80 -18.33 1.99
C LEU A 5 -12.82 -18.24 3.51
N VAL A 6 -11.90 -17.46 4.08
CA VAL A 6 -11.88 -17.13 5.50
C VAL A 6 -11.99 -15.61 5.65
N ASN A 7 -13.00 -15.12 6.34
CA ASN A 7 -13.20 -13.69 6.59
C ASN A 7 -13.95 -13.50 7.91
N ASN A 8 -13.60 -12.46 8.65
CA ASN A 8 -14.31 -12.07 9.87
C ASN A 8 -15.44 -11.04 9.64
N ASN A 9 -15.60 -10.55 8.41
CA ASN A 9 -16.66 -9.60 8.07
C ASN A 9 -17.78 -10.31 7.30
N PRO A 10 -18.98 -10.44 7.88
CA PRO A 10 -20.12 -11.10 7.22
C PRO A 10 -20.83 -10.21 6.19
N GLU A 11 -20.48 -8.91 6.11
CA GLU A 11 -21.19 -7.94 5.28
C GLU A 11 -20.42 -7.57 4.00
N THR A 12 -19.77 -8.55 3.36
CA THR A 12 -19.08 -8.34 2.08
C THR A 12 -19.57 -9.34 1.03
N VAL A 13 -19.52 -8.97 -0.24
CA VAL A 13 -19.89 -9.86 -1.36
C VAL A 13 -19.09 -11.16 -1.35
N SER A 14 -17.82 -11.11 -0.92
CA SER A 14 -16.98 -12.30 -0.83
C SER A 14 -17.47 -13.34 0.18
N THR A 15 -18.30 -12.94 1.15
CA THR A 15 -18.88 -13.83 2.15
C THR A 15 -20.32 -14.25 1.85
N ASP A 16 -20.82 -13.95 0.66
CA ASP A 16 -22.09 -14.51 0.18
C ASP A 16 -21.92 -16.02 -0.02
N PHE A 17 -22.93 -16.77 0.35
CA PHE A 17 -22.89 -18.25 0.42
C PHE A 17 -22.58 -18.95 -0.91
N ASP A 18 -22.77 -18.26 -2.03
CA ASP A 18 -22.57 -18.76 -3.39
C ASP A 18 -21.27 -18.25 -4.05
N THR A 19 -20.42 -17.51 -3.30
CA THR A 19 -19.18 -16.93 -3.84
C THR A 19 -18.03 -17.93 -3.82
N GLY A 20 -17.83 -18.66 -2.71
CA GLY A 20 -16.81 -19.68 -2.56
C GLY A 20 -17.39 -21.08 -2.37
N ASP A 21 -16.58 -22.11 -2.53
CA ASP A 21 -17.02 -23.51 -2.29
C ASP A 21 -17.21 -23.79 -0.79
N ARG A 22 -16.40 -23.13 0.05
CA ARG A 22 -16.51 -23.17 1.52
C ARG A 22 -16.25 -21.79 2.12
N LEU A 23 -16.93 -21.50 3.22
CA LEU A 23 -16.85 -20.22 3.92
C LEU A 23 -16.68 -20.43 5.42
N TYR A 24 -15.68 -19.74 5.99
CA TYR A 24 -15.42 -19.67 7.40
C TYR A 24 -15.52 -18.23 7.90
N PHE A 25 -16.32 -17.99 8.93
CA PHE A 25 -16.39 -16.72 9.66
C PHE A 25 -15.54 -16.82 10.92
N ASP A 26 -14.25 -16.59 10.78
CA ASP A 26 -13.28 -16.64 11.87
C ASP A 26 -12.33 -15.44 11.85
N PRO A 27 -11.76 -15.07 13.00
CA PRO A 27 -10.71 -14.07 13.06
C PRO A 27 -9.52 -14.48 12.21
N LEU A 28 -8.95 -13.52 11.47
CA LEU A 28 -7.74 -13.71 10.67
C LEU A 28 -6.50 -13.62 11.58
N ASN A 29 -6.32 -14.63 12.43
CA ASN A 29 -5.16 -14.81 13.29
C ASN A 29 -4.59 -16.23 13.13
N PRO A 30 -3.34 -16.49 13.54
CA PRO A 30 -2.69 -17.79 13.39
C PRO A 30 -3.51 -18.96 13.96
N GLU A 31 -4.07 -18.82 15.16
CA GLU A 31 -4.78 -19.92 15.84
C GLU A 31 -6.03 -20.36 15.07
N SER A 32 -6.86 -19.42 14.61
CA SER A 32 -8.07 -19.72 13.85
C SER A 32 -7.73 -20.32 12.49
N VAL A 33 -6.73 -19.76 11.82
CA VAL A 33 -6.32 -20.21 10.49
C VAL A 33 -5.69 -21.60 10.55
N ASP A 34 -4.88 -21.92 11.56
CA ASP A 34 -4.31 -23.25 11.77
C ASP A 34 -5.38 -24.33 11.94
N ASN A 35 -6.46 -24.02 12.68
CA ASN A 35 -7.59 -24.94 12.84
C ASN A 35 -8.30 -25.21 11.50
N ILE A 36 -8.47 -24.20 10.68
CA ILE A 36 -9.07 -24.34 9.35
C ILE A 36 -8.14 -25.15 8.43
N ILE A 37 -6.85 -24.84 8.42
CA ILE A 37 -5.84 -25.58 7.64
C ILE A 37 -5.80 -27.07 8.05
N ALA A 38 -5.83 -27.36 9.34
CA ALA A 38 -5.85 -28.73 9.85
C ALA A 38 -7.10 -29.51 9.41
N THR A 39 -8.23 -28.83 9.28
CA THR A 39 -9.52 -29.38 8.87
C THR A 39 -9.59 -29.59 7.36
N GLU A 40 -9.26 -28.56 6.60
CA GLU A 40 -9.47 -28.51 5.15
C GLU A 40 -8.28 -29.04 4.35
N LYS A 41 -7.07 -28.94 4.89
CA LYS A 41 -5.82 -29.39 4.28
C LYS A 41 -5.63 -28.80 2.86
N PRO A 42 -5.69 -27.48 2.72
CA PRO A 42 -5.55 -26.84 1.43
C PRO A 42 -4.16 -27.07 0.84
N ASP A 43 -4.07 -27.11 -0.49
CA ASP A 43 -2.78 -27.23 -1.19
C ASP A 43 -1.96 -25.96 -1.09
N ALA A 44 -2.61 -24.78 -0.98
CA ALA A 44 -1.96 -23.47 -0.91
C ALA A 44 -2.92 -22.41 -0.35
N CYS A 45 -2.40 -21.22 -0.06
CA CYS A 45 -3.19 -20.06 0.36
C CYS A 45 -2.90 -18.83 -0.50
N VAL A 46 -3.83 -17.86 -0.48
CA VAL A 46 -3.68 -16.52 -1.06
C VAL A 46 -3.94 -15.48 0.02
N VAL A 47 -3.00 -14.56 0.24
CA VAL A 47 -3.09 -13.52 1.28
C VAL A 47 -3.28 -12.12 0.72
N GLN A 48 -3.12 -11.92 -0.60
CA GLN A 48 -3.06 -10.59 -1.23
C GLN A 48 -4.40 -9.84 -1.29
N PHE A 49 -5.53 -10.52 -1.20
CA PHE A 49 -6.85 -9.90 -1.41
C PHE A 49 -7.56 -9.47 -0.13
N GLY A 50 -7.04 -9.83 1.04
CA GLY A 50 -7.63 -9.51 2.33
C GLY A 50 -7.05 -8.29 3.06
N GLY A 51 -6.41 -7.37 2.32
CA GLY A 51 -5.79 -6.15 2.86
C GLY A 51 -4.71 -6.44 3.90
N GLN A 52 -4.47 -5.47 4.80
CA GLN A 52 -3.42 -5.57 5.82
C GLN A 52 -3.64 -6.73 6.82
N THR A 53 -4.87 -7.13 7.07
CA THR A 53 -5.14 -8.21 8.03
C THR A 53 -4.69 -9.56 7.50
N ALA A 54 -4.99 -9.87 6.24
CA ALA A 54 -4.60 -11.14 5.64
C ALA A 54 -3.10 -11.20 5.32
N ILE A 55 -2.52 -10.07 4.84
CA ILE A 55 -1.10 -10.04 4.47
C ILE A 55 -0.18 -10.33 5.65
N LYS A 56 -0.56 -9.93 6.88
CA LYS A 56 0.19 -10.24 8.10
C LYS A 56 0.29 -11.73 8.42
N LEU A 57 -0.57 -12.55 7.84
CA LEU A 57 -0.49 -14.01 7.97
C LEU A 57 0.57 -14.64 7.06
N ALA A 58 1.12 -13.90 6.08
CA ALA A 58 2.08 -14.44 5.12
C ALA A 58 3.28 -15.12 5.81
N LYS A 59 3.87 -14.45 6.80
CA LYS A 59 5.00 -15.01 7.56
C LYS A 59 4.63 -16.30 8.27
N HIS A 60 3.47 -16.33 8.92
CA HIS A 60 2.98 -17.52 9.61
C HIS A 60 2.73 -18.67 8.63
N MET A 61 2.13 -18.39 7.46
CA MET A 61 1.90 -19.41 6.43
C MET A 61 3.23 -20.02 5.93
N ASP A 62 4.24 -19.19 5.72
CA ASP A 62 5.57 -19.64 5.33
C ASP A 62 6.23 -20.49 6.43
N GLU A 63 6.16 -20.08 7.69
CA GLU A 63 6.69 -20.79 8.85
C GLU A 63 6.08 -22.20 9.04
N ILE A 64 4.79 -22.36 8.76
CA ILE A 64 4.12 -23.67 8.82
C ILE A 64 4.25 -24.48 7.53
N GLY A 65 4.90 -23.93 6.50
CA GLY A 65 5.16 -24.59 5.23
C GLY A 65 3.94 -24.69 4.31
N LEU A 66 2.91 -23.87 4.49
CA LEU A 66 1.80 -23.77 3.54
C LEU A 66 2.19 -22.88 2.37
N PRO A 67 2.20 -23.38 1.12
CA PRO A 67 2.56 -22.58 -0.05
C PRO A 67 1.68 -21.34 -0.20
N ILE A 68 2.28 -20.19 -0.45
CA ILE A 68 1.60 -18.94 -0.77
C ILE A 68 1.56 -18.81 -2.30
N LEU A 69 0.34 -18.76 -2.87
CA LEU A 69 0.14 -18.40 -4.27
C LEU A 69 0.17 -16.89 -4.39
N GLY A 70 1.21 -16.37 -5.02
CA GLY A 70 1.41 -14.93 -5.15
C GLY A 70 2.83 -14.51 -4.77
N THR A 71 2.96 -13.28 -4.27
CA THR A 71 4.24 -12.72 -3.82
C THR A 71 4.74 -13.49 -2.58
N PRO A 72 6.03 -13.87 -2.52
CA PRO A 72 6.60 -14.59 -1.39
C PRO A 72 6.52 -13.81 -0.07
N ALA A 73 6.40 -14.51 1.05
CA ALA A 73 6.31 -13.89 2.38
C ALA A 73 7.51 -12.98 2.70
N ASP A 74 8.71 -13.38 2.33
CA ASP A 74 9.93 -12.59 2.56
C ASP A 74 9.91 -11.27 1.77
N ALA A 75 9.42 -11.28 0.54
CA ALA A 75 9.26 -10.07 -0.28
C ALA A 75 8.15 -9.13 0.26
N ILE A 76 7.10 -9.70 0.87
CA ILE A 76 6.08 -8.92 1.58
C ILE A 76 6.70 -8.23 2.79
N ASP A 77 7.46 -8.96 3.60
CA ASP A 77 8.17 -8.43 4.77
C ASP A 77 9.18 -7.35 4.37
N GLU A 78 9.92 -7.57 3.28
CA GLU A 78 10.86 -6.58 2.74
C GLU A 78 10.20 -5.26 2.34
N ALA A 79 9.01 -5.30 1.80
CA ALA A 79 8.27 -4.10 1.44
C ALA A 79 7.67 -3.37 2.66
N GLU A 80 7.40 -4.08 3.76
CA GLU A 80 6.79 -3.52 4.97
C GLU A 80 7.82 -3.09 6.02
N ASP A 81 8.97 -3.77 6.09
CA ASP A 81 10.06 -3.42 7.00
C ASP A 81 10.84 -2.22 6.46
N ARG A 82 11.04 -1.20 7.30
CA ARG A 82 11.66 0.05 6.86
C ARG A 82 13.12 -0.11 6.42
N GLU A 83 13.91 -0.84 7.18
CA GLU A 83 15.35 -0.99 6.87
C GLU A 83 15.52 -1.79 5.59
N ARG A 84 14.78 -2.88 5.46
CA ARG A 84 14.76 -3.70 4.25
C ARG A 84 14.20 -2.94 3.04
N PHE A 85 13.19 -2.10 3.26
CA PHE A 85 12.65 -1.24 2.20
C PHE A 85 13.66 -0.20 1.72
N ASP A 86 14.41 0.41 2.65
CA ASP A 86 15.51 1.32 2.28
C ASP A 86 16.58 0.61 1.45
N GLU A 87 16.97 -0.62 1.81
CA GLU A 87 17.89 -1.46 1.03
C GLU A 87 17.30 -1.83 -0.34
N LEU A 88 16.01 -2.13 -0.41
CA LEU A 88 15.29 -2.38 -1.67
C LEU A 88 15.37 -1.16 -2.60
N LEU A 89 15.12 0.04 -2.08
CA LEU A 89 15.23 1.29 -2.85
C LEU A 89 16.65 1.49 -3.40
N GLU A 90 17.68 1.18 -2.61
CA GLU A 90 19.08 1.26 -3.04
C GLU A 90 19.39 0.25 -4.16
N ARG A 91 18.98 -1.02 -4.00
CA ARG A 91 19.12 -2.05 -5.05
C ARG A 91 18.37 -1.67 -6.32
N CYS A 92 17.17 -1.15 -6.19
CA CYS A 92 16.38 -0.63 -7.30
C CYS A 92 16.93 0.67 -7.90
N ARG A 93 17.90 1.33 -7.26
CA ARG A 93 18.40 2.66 -7.63
C ARG A 93 17.27 3.70 -7.72
N ILE A 94 16.37 3.66 -6.77
CA ILE A 94 15.24 4.57 -6.66
C ILE A 94 15.54 5.58 -5.55
N PRO A 95 15.46 6.90 -5.81
CA PRO A 95 15.74 7.89 -4.78
C PRO A 95 14.66 7.87 -3.71
N ARG A 96 15.09 7.86 -2.44
CA ARG A 96 14.22 8.03 -1.30
C ARG A 96 14.16 9.49 -0.84
N ALA A 97 13.10 9.85 -0.14
CA ALA A 97 13.07 11.10 0.62
C ALA A 97 14.13 11.03 1.74
N PRO A 98 14.87 12.10 2.01
CA PRO A 98 15.79 12.14 3.15
C PRO A 98 15.04 11.89 4.45
N GLY A 99 15.58 11.04 5.32
CA GLY A 99 14.97 10.70 6.59
C GLY A 99 16.01 10.34 7.65
N ARG A 100 15.58 10.42 8.91
CA ARG A 100 16.39 10.09 10.11
C ARG A 100 15.52 9.39 11.14
N THR A 101 16.13 8.45 11.83
CA THR A 101 15.58 7.87 13.05
C THR A 101 16.19 8.61 14.23
N VAL A 102 15.36 9.07 15.18
CA VAL A 102 15.76 9.85 16.33
C VAL A 102 15.15 9.28 17.60
N PHE A 103 15.86 9.43 18.72
CA PHE A 103 15.46 8.88 20.02
C PHE A 103 15.15 9.96 21.06
N ASN A 104 15.52 11.22 20.79
CA ASN A 104 15.32 12.32 21.72
C ASN A 104 15.11 13.64 20.97
N LEU A 105 14.75 14.69 21.73
CA LEU A 105 14.46 16.00 21.19
C LEU A 105 15.65 16.66 20.49
N ASP A 106 16.85 16.53 21.05
CA ASP A 106 18.04 17.16 20.48
C ASP A 106 18.39 16.56 19.12
N GLU A 107 18.29 15.24 19.00
CA GLU A 107 18.43 14.53 17.73
C GLU A 107 17.35 14.92 16.72
N ALA A 108 16.08 15.08 17.20
CA ALA A 108 14.97 15.47 16.33
C ALA A 108 15.17 16.89 15.75
N LEU A 109 15.63 17.83 16.56
CA LEU A 109 15.91 19.19 16.11
C LEU A 109 17.10 19.24 15.15
N ALA A 110 18.17 18.47 15.42
CA ALA A 110 19.32 18.36 14.53
C ALA A 110 18.93 17.74 13.19
N ALA A 111 18.12 16.67 13.21
CA ALA A 111 17.61 16.03 12.01
C ALA A 111 16.68 16.97 11.20
N ALA A 112 15.83 17.74 11.87
CA ALA A 112 14.97 18.73 11.20
C ALA A 112 15.79 19.86 10.52
N ASP A 113 16.94 20.26 11.11
CA ASP A 113 17.85 21.22 10.48
C ASP A 113 18.57 20.62 9.25
N GLU A 114 19.00 19.36 9.34
CA GLU A 114 19.69 18.66 8.24
C GLU A 114 18.75 18.38 7.08
N ILE A 115 17.56 17.81 7.35
CA ILE A 115 16.56 17.44 6.33
C ILE A 115 15.88 18.68 5.76
N GLY A 116 15.72 19.73 6.56
CA GLY A 116 14.96 20.93 6.26
C GLY A 116 13.45 20.73 6.41
N LEU A 117 12.80 21.69 7.05
CA LEU A 117 11.34 21.70 7.23
C LEU A 117 10.60 21.92 5.90
N PRO A 118 9.35 21.44 5.75
CA PRO A 118 8.63 20.61 6.69
C PRO A 118 9.11 19.16 6.71
N VAL A 119 8.91 18.49 7.86
CA VAL A 119 9.20 17.07 8.05
C VAL A 119 7.96 16.32 8.50
N LEU A 120 7.84 15.07 8.07
CA LEU A 120 6.84 14.12 8.55
C LEU A 120 7.44 13.39 9.75
N MET A 121 6.75 13.41 10.88
CA MET A 121 7.16 12.73 12.10
C MET A 121 6.19 11.60 12.43
N ARG A 122 6.70 10.43 12.73
CA ARG A 122 5.91 9.26 13.11
C ARG A 122 6.64 8.36 14.10
N PRO A 123 5.95 7.76 15.08
CA PRO A 123 6.54 6.70 15.90
C PRO A 123 6.83 5.46 15.05
N SER A 124 7.91 4.73 15.33
CA SER A 124 8.32 3.56 14.54
C SER A 124 7.38 2.36 14.65
N TYR A 125 6.55 2.30 15.69
CA TYR A 125 5.72 1.14 16.03
C TYR A 125 4.23 1.30 15.68
N VAL A 126 3.84 2.40 15.02
CA VAL A 126 2.43 2.69 14.74
C VAL A 126 2.05 2.26 13.33
N LEU A 127 0.92 1.56 13.23
CA LEU A 127 0.31 1.11 11.98
C LEU A 127 -0.81 2.08 11.54
N GLY A 128 -0.96 2.24 10.22
CA GLY A 128 -2.12 2.94 9.65
C GLY A 128 -2.13 4.45 9.81
N GLY A 129 -0.97 5.11 9.96
CA GLY A 129 -0.87 6.58 9.99
C GLY A 129 -1.29 7.24 11.30
N GLN A 130 -1.61 6.46 12.33
CA GLN A 130 -1.93 7.01 13.65
C GLN A 130 -0.74 7.75 14.25
N ASN A 131 -1.01 8.87 14.93
CA ASN A 131 -0.01 9.71 15.57
C ASN A 131 1.11 10.23 14.62
N MET A 132 0.81 10.34 13.33
CA MET A 132 1.70 11.01 12.37
C MET A 132 1.35 12.50 12.32
N ILE A 133 2.37 13.35 12.27
CA ILE A 133 2.19 14.80 12.06
C ILE A 133 3.15 15.32 11.00
N VAL A 134 2.77 16.42 10.36
CA VAL A 134 3.67 17.23 9.54
C VAL A 134 4.09 18.43 10.36
N ALA A 135 5.38 18.49 10.73
CA ALA A 135 5.97 19.61 11.43
C ALA A 135 6.50 20.63 10.42
N TYR A 136 5.93 21.83 10.43
CA TYR A 136 6.32 22.96 9.58
C TYR A 136 7.36 23.85 10.26
N THR A 137 7.41 23.81 11.60
CA THR A 137 8.30 24.64 12.42
C THR A 137 9.02 23.78 13.45
N LYS A 138 10.12 24.33 14.01
CA LYS A 138 10.79 23.68 15.16
C LYS A 138 9.90 23.59 16.39
N ALA A 139 8.96 24.52 16.55
CA ALA A 139 7.99 24.48 17.65
C ALA A 139 7.09 23.25 17.54
N ASP A 140 6.65 22.89 16.33
CA ASP A 140 5.85 21.68 16.08
C ASP A 140 6.65 20.40 16.41
N VAL A 141 7.96 20.38 16.09
CA VAL A 141 8.85 19.26 16.45
C VAL A 141 8.96 19.12 17.97
N ILE A 142 9.13 20.23 18.70
CA ILE A 142 9.23 20.23 20.16
C ILE A 142 7.93 19.73 20.79
N GLU A 143 6.79 20.27 20.35
CA GLU A 143 5.47 19.89 20.85
C GLU A 143 5.21 18.39 20.64
N TYR A 144 5.46 17.90 19.44
CA TYR A 144 5.24 16.49 19.11
C TYR A 144 6.14 15.55 19.90
N MET A 145 7.43 15.85 20.00
CA MET A 145 8.36 15.07 20.82
C MET A 145 7.95 15.06 22.30
N GLY A 146 7.42 16.18 22.81
CA GLY A 146 6.85 16.25 24.16
C GLY A 146 5.67 15.32 24.37
N VAL A 147 4.71 15.31 23.45
CA VAL A 147 3.54 14.42 23.51
C VAL A 147 3.95 12.95 23.45
N ILE A 148 4.90 12.60 22.61
CA ILE A 148 5.38 11.20 22.50
C ILE A 148 6.10 10.79 23.79
N THR A 149 6.99 11.61 24.33
CA THR A 149 7.73 11.27 25.54
C THR A 149 6.86 11.14 26.79
N GLU A 150 5.70 11.78 26.81
CA GLU A 150 4.74 11.64 27.92
C GLU A 150 3.91 10.33 27.86
N HIS A 151 3.73 9.76 26.66
CA HIS A 151 2.80 8.65 26.44
C HIS A 151 3.48 7.34 26.01
N VAL A 152 4.76 7.37 25.70
CA VAL A 152 5.50 6.25 25.14
C VAL A 152 6.84 6.10 25.86
N ASP A 153 7.18 4.85 26.17
CA ASP A 153 8.49 4.50 26.71
C ASP A 153 9.60 4.92 25.72
N MET A 154 10.65 5.57 26.23
CA MET A 154 11.75 6.15 25.44
C MET A 154 12.59 5.13 24.64
N ASP A 155 12.21 3.85 24.67
CA ASP A 155 12.88 2.78 23.92
C ASP A 155 12.42 2.71 22.44
N HIS A 156 11.42 3.52 22.04
CA HIS A 156 10.90 3.52 20.67
C HIS A 156 11.33 4.76 19.88
N PRO A 157 12.02 4.57 18.75
CA PRO A 157 12.46 5.69 17.93
C PRO A 157 11.31 6.40 17.23
N VAL A 158 11.51 7.69 16.95
CA VAL A 158 10.68 8.51 16.08
C VAL A 158 11.38 8.64 14.73
N LEU A 159 10.60 8.48 13.67
CA LEU A 159 11.06 8.63 12.30
C LEU A 159 10.74 10.06 11.84
N LEU A 160 11.76 10.77 11.36
CA LEU A 160 11.63 12.05 10.68
C LEU A 160 11.96 11.86 9.21
N ASP A 161 11.00 12.08 8.35
CA ASP A 161 11.20 12.02 6.92
C ASP A 161 10.94 13.40 6.30
N LYS A 162 11.66 13.74 5.22
CA LYS A 162 11.34 14.95 4.46
C LYS A 162 9.90 14.87 3.98
N TYR A 163 9.07 15.82 4.37
CA TYR A 163 7.72 15.93 3.83
C TYR A 163 7.79 16.48 2.41
N ILE A 164 7.38 15.66 1.45
CA ILE A 164 7.38 16.02 0.03
C ILE A 164 6.07 16.73 -0.29
N LEU A 165 6.14 18.03 -0.48
CA LEU A 165 5.02 18.82 -1.00
C LEU A 165 4.93 18.60 -2.51
N GLY A 166 3.87 17.98 -2.96
CA GLY A 166 3.69 17.65 -4.37
C GLY A 166 2.34 17.02 -4.67
N THR A 167 2.24 16.40 -5.81
CA THR A 167 1.07 15.62 -6.25
C THR A 167 1.29 14.17 -5.91
N GLU A 168 0.36 13.56 -5.17
CA GLU A 168 0.39 12.12 -4.97
C GLU A 168 -0.21 11.39 -6.18
N CYS A 169 0.42 10.27 -6.51
CA CYS A 169 -0.02 9.40 -7.58
C CYS A 169 -0.03 7.95 -7.10
N GLU A 170 -0.96 7.18 -7.61
CA GLU A 170 -1.13 5.79 -7.24
C GLU A 170 -1.10 4.91 -8.49
N VAL A 171 -0.38 3.81 -8.40
CA VAL A 171 -0.23 2.80 -9.43
C VAL A 171 -0.57 1.45 -8.84
N ASP A 172 -1.56 0.79 -9.43
CA ASP A 172 -1.82 -0.62 -9.20
C ASP A 172 -1.32 -1.40 -10.41
N ALA A 173 -0.50 -2.43 -10.19
CA ALA A 173 0.01 -3.28 -11.25
C ALA A 173 -0.30 -4.75 -11.01
N ILE A 174 -0.40 -5.50 -12.12
CA ILE A 174 -0.51 -6.96 -12.12
C ILE A 174 0.83 -7.51 -12.60
N CYS A 175 1.36 -8.51 -11.91
CA CYS A 175 2.67 -9.10 -12.22
C CYS A 175 2.55 -10.63 -12.34
N ASP A 176 3.34 -11.21 -13.25
CA ASP A 176 3.38 -12.67 -13.49
C ASP A 176 4.73 -13.29 -13.07
N GLY A 177 5.51 -12.56 -12.25
CA GLY A 177 6.86 -12.91 -11.83
C GLY A 177 7.97 -12.49 -12.80
N GLU A 178 7.62 -12.14 -14.04
CA GLU A 178 8.57 -11.70 -15.09
C GLU A 178 8.18 -10.35 -15.68
N ASN A 179 6.91 -10.22 -16.03
CA ASN A 179 6.31 -9.04 -16.63
C ASN A 179 5.36 -8.34 -15.66
N PHE A 180 5.05 -7.09 -15.94
CA PHE A 180 4.08 -6.32 -15.18
C PHE A 180 3.18 -5.50 -16.10
N LEU A 181 1.94 -5.34 -15.73
CA LEU A 181 0.95 -4.53 -16.43
C LEU A 181 0.42 -3.46 -15.48
N ILE A 182 0.53 -2.20 -15.88
CA ILE A 182 -0.09 -1.07 -15.21
C ILE A 182 -1.32 -0.67 -16.03
N PRO A 183 -2.56 -0.89 -15.55
CA PRO A 183 -3.76 -0.50 -16.26
C PRO A 183 -3.91 0.99 -16.45
N GLY A 184 -3.40 1.78 -15.50
CA GLY A 184 -3.39 3.24 -15.57
C GLY A 184 -2.77 3.87 -14.33
N ILE A 185 -2.40 5.14 -14.45
CA ILE A 185 -1.86 5.95 -13.35
C ILE A 185 -2.94 6.90 -12.87
N MET A 186 -3.17 6.90 -11.56
CA MET A 186 -4.14 7.77 -10.89
C MET A 186 -3.42 8.94 -10.22
N GLU A 187 -3.99 10.13 -10.31
CA GLU A 187 -3.52 11.35 -9.66
C GLU A 187 -4.51 11.73 -8.56
N GLN A 188 -4.01 12.06 -7.37
CA GLN A 188 -4.83 12.53 -6.26
C GLN A 188 -4.99 14.04 -6.31
N VAL A 189 -6.18 14.53 -5.98
CA VAL A 189 -6.51 15.97 -5.98
C VAL A 189 -6.05 16.64 -4.70
N GLU A 190 -6.11 15.91 -3.58
CA GLU A 190 -5.69 16.39 -2.29
C GLU A 190 -4.16 16.51 -2.21
N ARG A 191 -3.69 17.35 -1.30
CA ARG A 191 -2.27 17.50 -1.01
C ARG A 191 -1.64 16.19 -0.53
N THR A 192 -0.34 16.04 -0.70
CA THR A 192 0.44 14.96 -0.10
C THR A 192 0.18 14.83 1.41
N GLY A 193 0.15 13.59 1.91
CA GLY A 193 -0.09 13.28 3.31
C GLY A 193 -1.57 13.12 3.69
N VAL A 194 -2.49 13.20 2.74
CA VAL A 194 -3.87 12.73 2.91
C VAL A 194 -3.93 11.27 2.51
N HIS A 195 -4.55 10.43 3.34
CA HIS A 195 -4.67 9.00 3.05
C HIS A 195 -5.35 8.75 1.69
N SER A 196 -4.80 7.87 0.86
CA SER A 196 -5.29 7.61 -0.51
C SER A 196 -6.77 7.17 -0.56
N GLY A 197 -7.24 6.49 0.49
CA GLY A 197 -8.66 6.16 0.66
C GLY A 197 -9.59 7.37 0.76
N ASP A 198 -9.09 8.48 1.31
CA ASP A 198 -9.83 9.72 1.55
C ASP A 198 -9.70 10.72 0.40
N SER A 199 -8.80 10.46 -0.53
CA SER A 199 -8.50 11.35 -1.65
C SER A 199 -9.41 11.11 -2.84
N ILE A 200 -9.77 12.20 -3.52
CA ILE A 200 -10.34 12.16 -4.85
C ILE A 200 -9.24 11.75 -5.83
N CYS A 201 -9.44 10.68 -6.58
CA CYS A 201 -8.48 10.23 -7.58
C CYS A 201 -9.02 10.46 -9.00
N VAL A 202 -8.16 10.96 -9.87
CA VAL A 202 -8.46 11.21 -11.29
C VAL A 202 -7.66 10.25 -12.16
N TYR A 203 -8.32 9.61 -13.10
CA TYR A 203 -7.72 8.76 -14.12
C TYR A 203 -8.13 9.22 -15.52
N PRO A 204 -7.22 9.24 -16.50
CA PRO A 204 -5.76 9.19 -16.34
C PRO A 204 -5.23 10.45 -15.64
N ALA A 205 -4.02 10.38 -15.09
CA ALA A 205 -3.36 11.54 -14.48
C ALA A 205 -3.33 12.73 -15.45
N GLN A 206 -3.65 13.93 -14.96
CA GLN A 206 -3.90 15.11 -15.79
C GLN A 206 -2.71 16.09 -15.84
N HIS A 207 -1.90 16.13 -14.78
CA HIS A 207 -0.85 17.14 -14.62
C HIS A 207 0.57 16.55 -14.69
N LEU A 208 0.70 15.23 -14.87
CA LEU A 208 1.99 14.59 -15.00
C LEU A 208 2.60 14.80 -16.39
N THR A 209 3.89 15.06 -16.43
CA THR A 209 4.66 15.02 -17.66
C THR A 209 4.93 13.57 -18.09
N GLN A 210 5.21 13.36 -19.38
CA GLN A 210 5.55 12.03 -19.88
C GLN A 210 6.79 11.45 -19.19
N ALA A 211 7.78 12.27 -18.85
CA ALA A 211 8.98 11.84 -18.14
C ALA A 211 8.68 11.34 -16.72
N GLU A 212 7.74 11.96 -16.02
CA GLU A 212 7.29 11.50 -14.70
C GLU A 212 6.51 10.18 -14.81
N ILE A 213 5.63 10.05 -15.81
CA ILE A 213 4.92 8.81 -16.12
C ILE A 213 5.91 7.68 -16.42
N ASP A 214 6.87 7.91 -17.31
CA ASP A 214 7.87 6.91 -17.68
C ASP A 214 8.71 6.49 -16.48
N THR A 215 9.01 7.43 -15.57
CA THR A 215 9.74 7.15 -14.33
C THR A 215 8.93 6.25 -13.39
N MET A 216 7.63 6.52 -13.21
CA MET A 216 6.75 5.68 -12.39
C MET A 216 6.64 4.26 -12.96
N VAL A 217 6.49 4.13 -14.27
CA VAL A 217 6.43 2.84 -14.96
C VAL A 217 7.74 2.06 -14.76
N ASP A 218 8.88 2.71 -14.90
CA ASP A 218 10.20 2.10 -14.69
C ASP A 218 10.39 1.67 -13.22
N TYR A 219 10.06 2.52 -12.25
CA TYR A 219 10.17 2.20 -10.84
C TYR A 219 9.25 1.05 -10.44
N THR A 220 7.99 1.06 -10.88
CA THR A 220 7.06 -0.06 -10.66
C THR A 220 7.62 -1.37 -11.22
N GLY A 221 8.20 -1.33 -12.43
CA GLY A 221 8.82 -2.50 -13.03
C GLY A 221 10.06 -3.00 -12.28
N ARG A 222 10.84 -2.12 -11.66
CA ARG A 222 11.98 -2.51 -10.81
C ARG A 222 11.49 -3.20 -9.54
N PHE A 223 10.49 -2.66 -8.86
CA PHE A 223 9.89 -3.30 -7.68
C PHE A 223 9.29 -4.67 -8.02
N ALA A 224 8.55 -4.75 -9.13
CA ALA A 224 7.95 -6.02 -9.56
C ALA A 224 8.99 -7.13 -9.72
N ARG A 225 10.17 -6.80 -10.27
CA ARG A 225 11.25 -7.77 -10.47
C ARG A 225 12.01 -8.09 -9.19
N GLU A 226 12.43 -7.08 -8.42
CA GLU A 226 13.23 -7.27 -7.20
C GLU A 226 12.45 -8.00 -6.10
N LEU A 227 11.17 -7.70 -5.95
CA LEU A 227 10.28 -8.36 -4.99
C LEU A 227 9.67 -9.66 -5.55
N HIS A 228 10.01 -10.07 -6.77
CA HIS A 228 9.41 -11.23 -7.42
C HIS A 228 7.88 -11.24 -7.34
N VAL A 229 7.27 -10.07 -7.55
CA VAL A 229 5.82 -9.91 -7.38
C VAL A 229 5.08 -10.84 -8.33
N THR A 230 4.13 -11.59 -7.77
CA THR A 230 3.16 -12.37 -8.52
C THR A 230 1.76 -12.01 -8.02
N GLY A 231 0.87 -11.62 -8.92
CA GLY A 231 -0.44 -11.06 -8.57
C GLY A 231 -0.41 -9.54 -8.55
N LEU A 232 -0.89 -8.90 -7.48
CA LEU A 232 -1.05 -7.45 -7.39
C LEU A 232 0.05 -6.78 -6.59
N VAL A 233 0.42 -5.57 -7.03
CA VAL A 233 1.22 -4.63 -6.26
C VAL A 233 0.68 -3.22 -6.43
N ASN A 234 0.62 -2.50 -5.32
CA ASN A 234 0.25 -1.09 -5.28
C ASN A 234 1.49 -0.27 -4.93
N VAL A 235 1.75 0.79 -5.66
CA VAL A 235 2.85 1.72 -5.40
C VAL A 235 2.30 3.14 -5.30
N GLN A 236 2.62 3.82 -4.22
CA GLN A 236 2.27 5.22 -4.02
C GLN A 236 3.49 6.11 -4.25
N TYR A 237 3.29 7.15 -5.03
CA TYR A 237 4.31 8.10 -5.43
C TYR A 237 3.94 9.53 -5.02
N ALA A 238 4.96 10.34 -4.78
CA ALA A 238 4.84 11.81 -4.71
C ALA A 238 5.69 12.44 -5.79
N VAL A 239 5.09 13.34 -6.57
CA VAL A 239 5.79 14.10 -7.60
C VAL A 239 5.98 15.53 -7.13
N SER A 240 7.23 15.97 -7.07
CA SER A 240 7.57 17.32 -6.65
C SER A 240 8.76 17.85 -7.46
N ASN A 241 8.60 19.03 -8.04
CA ASN A 241 9.66 19.70 -8.84
C ASN A 241 10.28 18.80 -9.93
N GLY A 242 9.46 18.04 -10.64
CA GLY A 242 9.89 17.13 -11.71
C GLY A 242 10.60 15.86 -11.24
N LYS A 243 10.57 15.56 -9.93
CA LYS A 243 11.12 14.34 -9.35
C LYS A 243 10.01 13.46 -8.82
N VAL A 244 10.15 12.15 -9.05
CA VAL A 244 9.25 11.12 -8.55
C VAL A 244 9.88 10.47 -7.32
N TYR A 245 9.17 10.49 -6.21
CA TYR A 245 9.55 9.84 -4.97
C TYR A 245 8.57 8.70 -4.67
N VAL A 246 9.08 7.61 -4.11
CA VAL A 246 8.23 6.51 -3.62
C VAL A 246 7.84 6.80 -2.18
N ILE A 247 6.54 6.69 -1.90
CA ILE A 247 5.99 6.80 -0.54
C ILE A 247 5.97 5.41 0.09
N GLU A 248 5.34 4.44 -0.60
CA GLU A 248 5.24 3.06 -0.12
C GLU A 248 4.99 2.08 -1.28
N VAL A 249 5.34 0.82 -1.04
CA VAL A 249 5.04 -0.31 -1.92
C VAL A 249 4.27 -1.34 -1.13
N ASN A 250 3.13 -1.74 -1.66
CA ASN A 250 2.26 -2.74 -1.05
C ASN A 250 2.10 -3.93 -2.00
N PRO A 251 2.76 -5.08 -1.80
CA PRO A 251 2.64 -6.26 -2.66
C PRO A 251 1.32 -7.02 -2.42
N ARG A 252 0.22 -6.33 -2.58
CA ARG A 252 -1.15 -6.76 -2.37
C ARG A 252 -2.15 -5.89 -3.13
N SER A 253 -3.41 -6.29 -3.13
CA SER A 253 -4.48 -5.45 -3.67
C SER A 253 -4.67 -4.16 -2.86
N SER A 254 -5.02 -3.09 -3.56
CA SER A 254 -5.39 -1.81 -2.99
C SER A 254 -6.91 -1.59 -3.07
N ARG A 255 -7.39 -0.53 -2.43
CA ARG A 255 -8.80 -0.10 -2.55
C ARG A 255 -9.13 0.51 -3.90
N THR A 256 -8.13 0.93 -4.67
CA THR A 256 -8.30 1.51 -5.99
C THR A 256 -8.41 0.46 -7.09
N VAL A 257 -8.04 -0.80 -6.84
CA VAL A 257 -8.14 -1.91 -7.81
C VAL A 257 -9.54 -2.04 -8.43
N PRO A 258 -10.67 -2.05 -7.68
CA PRO A 258 -12.00 -2.12 -8.29
C PRO A 258 -12.31 -0.91 -9.19
N TYR A 259 -11.86 0.28 -8.80
CA TYR A 259 -12.05 1.49 -9.57
C TYR A 259 -11.26 1.45 -10.88
N ILE A 260 -9.93 1.23 -10.79
CA ILE A 260 -9.06 1.25 -11.98
C ILE A 260 -9.39 0.09 -12.93
N SER A 261 -9.75 -1.07 -12.42
CA SER A 261 -10.23 -2.20 -13.21
C SER A 261 -11.47 -1.84 -14.03
N LYS A 262 -12.45 -1.18 -13.39
CA LYS A 262 -13.69 -0.78 -14.03
C LYS A 262 -13.49 0.31 -15.09
N VAL A 263 -12.67 1.33 -14.80
CA VAL A 263 -12.49 2.46 -15.71
C VAL A 263 -11.57 2.15 -16.88
N THR A 264 -10.66 1.20 -16.74
CA THR A 264 -9.77 0.78 -17.84
C THR A 264 -10.30 -0.40 -18.64
N GLY A 265 -11.25 -1.15 -18.06
CA GLY A 265 -11.73 -2.42 -18.63
C GLY A 265 -10.75 -3.59 -18.48
N VAL A 266 -9.65 -3.40 -17.74
CA VAL A 266 -8.67 -4.45 -17.44
C VAL A 266 -9.15 -5.24 -16.22
N PRO A 267 -9.47 -6.55 -16.32
CA PRO A 267 -10.01 -7.35 -15.21
C PRO A 267 -8.88 -7.73 -14.22
N MET A 268 -8.42 -6.78 -13.43
CA MET A 268 -7.19 -6.89 -12.64
C MET A 268 -7.19 -8.10 -11.69
N VAL A 269 -8.29 -8.35 -11.00
CA VAL A 269 -8.37 -9.45 -10.02
C VAL A 269 -8.32 -10.80 -10.72
N ASP A 270 -9.04 -10.96 -11.84
CA ASP A 270 -8.98 -12.18 -12.65
C ASP A 270 -7.57 -12.45 -13.16
N LEU A 271 -6.92 -11.44 -13.75
CA LEU A 271 -5.54 -11.56 -14.23
C LEU A 271 -4.57 -11.89 -13.10
N ALA A 272 -4.70 -11.24 -11.95
CA ALA A 272 -3.85 -11.47 -10.80
C ALA A 272 -3.98 -12.91 -10.27
N VAL A 273 -5.20 -13.43 -10.15
CA VAL A 273 -5.44 -14.82 -9.74
C VAL A 273 -4.83 -15.79 -10.74
N ARG A 274 -4.99 -15.55 -12.04
CA ARG A 274 -4.39 -16.38 -13.08
C ARG A 274 -2.87 -16.35 -13.05
N CYS A 275 -2.27 -15.18 -12.80
CA CYS A 275 -0.82 -15.06 -12.57
C CYS A 275 -0.37 -15.85 -11.34
N CYS A 276 -1.11 -15.79 -10.23
CA CYS A 276 -0.83 -16.59 -9.03
C CYS A 276 -0.93 -18.10 -9.30
N LEU A 277 -1.73 -18.52 -10.29
CA LEU A 277 -1.85 -19.90 -10.76
C LEU A 277 -0.81 -20.26 -11.83
N GLY A 278 0.10 -19.36 -12.17
CA GLY A 278 1.23 -19.60 -13.07
C GLY A 278 1.01 -19.20 -14.53
N GLU A 279 -0.12 -18.57 -14.88
CA GLU A 279 -0.33 -18.06 -16.23
C GLU A 279 0.47 -16.77 -16.45
N LYS A 280 0.88 -16.52 -17.69
CA LYS A 280 1.63 -15.33 -18.06
C LYS A 280 0.73 -14.27 -18.70
N LEU A 281 1.00 -12.99 -18.42
CA LEU A 281 0.26 -11.87 -18.98
C LEU A 281 0.22 -11.89 -20.51
N ALA A 282 1.33 -12.28 -21.14
CA ALA A 282 1.41 -12.39 -22.59
C ALA A 282 0.45 -13.43 -23.17
N ASP A 283 0.24 -14.56 -22.51
CA ASP A 283 -0.69 -15.62 -22.93
C ASP A 283 -2.15 -15.19 -22.77
N MET A 284 -2.39 -14.21 -21.91
CA MET A 284 -3.70 -13.60 -21.69
C MET A 284 -3.97 -12.40 -22.62
N GLY A 285 -3.04 -12.10 -23.53
CA GLY A 285 -3.18 -11.03 -24.51
C GLY A 285 -2.78 -9.65 -24.02
N TYR A 286 -2.06 -9.56 -22.90
CA TYR A 286 -1.56 -8.31 -22.34
C TYR A 286 -0.06 -8.17 -22.55
N GLY A 287 0.37 -6.91 -22.87
CA GLY A 287 1.79 -6.55 -22.93
C GLY A 287 2.36 -6.24 -21.54
N THR A 288 3.64 -5.84 -21.52
CA THR A 288 4.30 -5.33 -20.32
C THR A 288 4.29 -3.80 -20.29
N GLY A 289 4.27 -3.19 -19.10
CA GLY A 289 4.32 -1.75 -18.87
C GLY A 289 2.93 -1.11 -18.78
N LEU A 290 2.84 0.15 -19.19
CA LEU A 290 1.60 0.93 -19.10
C LEU A 290 0.62 0.57 -20.23
N HIS A 291 -0.61 0.24 -19.83
CA HIS A 291 -1.72 0.04 -20.75
C HIS A 291 -2.17 1.37 -21.36
N PRO A 292 -2.65 1.39 -22.62
CA PRO A 292 -3.20 2.60 -23.23
C PRO A 292 -4.34 3.20 -22.40
N ASN A 293 -4.32 4.52 -22.25
CA ASN A 293 -5.37 5.22 -21.51
C ASN A 293 -6.74 5.09 -22.19
N ALA A 294 -7.79 5.00 -21.37
CA ALA A 294 -9.16 5.12 -21.86
C ALA A 294 -9.41 6.52 -22.47
N PRO A 295 -10.33 6.65 -23.44
CA PRO A 295 -10.60 7.92 -24.13
C PRO A 295 -11.47 8.88 -23.31
N TYR A 296 -11.49 8.75 -21.99
CA TYR A 296 -12.28 9.58 -21.07
C TYR A 296 -11.54 9.76 -19.75
N VAL A 297 -11.98 10.75 -18.99
CA VAL A 297 -11.52 10.99 -17.63
C VAL A 297 -12.53 10.38 -16.66
N ALA A 298 -12.05 9.64 -15.68
CA ALA A 298 -12.85 9.09 -14.59
C ALA A 298 -12.37 9.68 -13.25
N VAL A 299 -13.31 9.85 -12.33
CA VAL A 299 -13.05 10.42 -11.00
C VAL A 299 -13.60 9.47 -9.94
N LYS A 300 -12.74 9.06 -9.02
CA LYS A 300 -13.14 8.37 -7.78
C LYS A 300 -13.38 9.41 -6.71
N VAL A 301 -14.53 9.38 -6.07
CA VAL A 301 -14.87 10.24 -4.94
C VAL A 301 -15.15 9.36 -3.73
N PRO A 302 -14.43 9.55 -2.61
CA PRO A 302 -14.65 8.77 -1.39
C PRO A 302 -15.99 9.15 -0.70
N VAL A 303 -16.52 8.19 0.06
CA VAL A 303 -17.73 8.40 0.88
C VAL A 303 -17.34 8.45 2.35
N PHE A 304 -17.92 9.41 3.08
CA PHE A 304 -17.67 9.62 4.50
C PHE A 304 -18.97 9.48 5.30
N SER A 305 -18.90 8.86 6.46
CA SER A 305 -20.03 8.69 7.38
C SER A 305 -19.97 9.65 8.58
N PHE A 306 -19.42 10.85 8.40
CA PHE A 306 -19.28 11.84 9.49
C PHE A 306 -20.60 12.19 10.17
N GLU A 307 -21.70 12.21 9.41
CA GLU A 307 -23.04 12.47 9.98
C GLU A 307 -23.51 11.40 10.97
N LYS A 308 -22.98 10.17 10.84
CA LYS A 308 -23.30 9.03 11.71
C LYS A 308 -22.35 8.86 12.87
N LEU A 309 -21.14 9.43 12.77
CA LEU A 309 -20.05 9.28 13.72
C LEU A 309 -19.84 10.59 14.49
N HIS A 310 -20.51 10.74 15.62
CA HIS A 310 -20.38 11.94 16.45
C HIS A 310 -18.99 12.03 17.11
N GLY A 311 -18.39 13.23 17.05
CA GLY A 311 -17.12 13.53 17.72
C GLY A 311 -15.87 13.08 16.97
N VAL A 312 -16.00 12.66 15.71
CA VAL A 312 -14.85 12.32 14.85
C VAL A 312 -14.24 13.61 14.29
N ASP A 313 -12.91 13.70 14.30
CA ASP A 313 -12.19 14.74 13.58
C ASP A 313 -12.42 14.59 12.07
N THR A 314 -12.88 15.67 11.44
CA THR A 314 -13.18 15.70 9.99
C THR A 314 -12.02 16.22 9.13
N GLN A 315 -10.87 16.56 9.73
CA GLN A 315 -9.72 17.03 8.98
C GLN A 315 -9.01 15.85 8.29
N PHE A 316 -8.74 16.01 7.01
CA PHE A 316 -8.00 15.01 6.24
C PHE A 316 -6.51 15.00 6.61
N GLY A 317 -5.99 13.82 6.78
CA GLY A 317 -4.62 13.55 7.15
C GLY A 317 -4.18 12.14 6.76
N PRO A 318 -3.09 11.64 7.34
CA PRO A 318 -2.57 10.32 7.01
C PRO A 318 -3.45 9.15 7.50
N GLU A 319 -4.34 9.39 8.47
CA GLU A 319 -5.29 8.39 8.95
C GLU A 319 -6.54 8.37 8.08
N MET A 320 -6.95 7.17 7.63
CA MET A 320 -8.12 7.00 6.79
C MET A 320 -9.43 7.20 7.54
N LYS A 321 -10.34 7.98 6.97
CA LYS A 321 -11.66 8.35 7.53
C LYS A 321 -12.83 7.98 6.62
N SER A 322 -12.59 7.66 5.36
CA SER A 322 -13.63 7.26 4.43
C SER A 322 -14.18 5.87 4.77
N THR A 323 -15.44 5.65 4.43
CA THR A 323 -16.17 4.41 4.68
C THR A 323 -16.55 3.68 3.39
N GLY A 324 -16.31 4.29 2.24
CA GLY A 324 -16.59 3.70 0.92
C GLY A 324 -16.06 4.54 -0.23
#